data_69f2c9449c27de9c824da0533461e992
#
_entry.id   69f2c9449c27de9c824da0533461e992
#
_cell.length_a   1.000
_cell.length_b   1.000
_cell.length_c   1.000
_cell.angle_alpha   90.00
_cell.angle_beta   90.00
_cell.angle_gamma   90.00
#
_symmetry.space_group_name_H-M   'P 1'
#
loop_
_entity.id
_entity.type
_entity.pdbx_description
1 polymer ?
#
loop_
_entity_poly.entity_id
_entity_poly.type
_entity_poly.pdbx_seq_one_letter_code
_entity_poly.pdbx_strand_id
1 'polypeptide(L)'
;MKASGVAPDAFVYPIIIKSAAAPVIFHSHLLKLGLLALSEPHIRNALLASYAAHGPIRAAADLFDEMSDRAPADWNALLSGYWKWGLEAQACTLFARMPAPNVISWTAMVTGYSKLKDLAAARRYFDQMPQRNVVSWNAMLTGYSHNGMAREAVHLFSKMLNSGCQPDDTTWVTIISQLFDDMGEHRNSVTWNTMIAAYTRIGDLLSATELFNEVPERTVVTWNSMVAGYAQNGQSTMAVILFKEMIASNGVKPDEVTMVSVFSACGHLGALELGNWAVKYLEVAKIKLSISGYNSLISMYSKCGSIEAAISTFQSMDVKDVVSYNTLIAGLAAHGQGGQAVELWKEMNRAGVEPDRLTYLSLLTACSHAGLLEQGQTIFSSINAPSVDHYACMVDLLGRMGKLEEAKNLIATMPMEPHAGVYGSLLNASRMHRKVEMGQFAADKLFQIEPNHSGNYVLLSNVYASAGKWRDAERIREAMWTDGVKKTTGWSSVEFGGKIHKFVVGDRTHEKSEDIHKVLREIQKKLRGLGYEEDKSCVLRDVEEEEKEEMVGAHSEKLAVAFALLVSSAGSVIRVMKNLRVCQDCHAAIKIISKIEGREIIVRDNNRFHCFKDGVCSCSDYW
;
A
#
# COMPACT_ATOMS: atom_id res chain seq x y z
N MET A 1 10.60 21.51 -12.97
CA MET A 1 9.64 22.34 -13.73
C MET A 1 10.25 23.69 -14.17
N LYS A 2 10.75 24.59 -13.31
CA LYS A 2 11.39 25.83 -13.81
C LYS A 2 12.62 25.59 -14.70
N ALA A 3 13.38 24.55 -14.45
CA ALA A 3 14.57 24.21 -15.25
C ALA A 3 14.26 23.54 -16.61
N SER A 4 13.06 23.02 -16.78
CA SER A 4 12.61 22.33 -18.01
C SER A 4 11.68 23.17 -18.89
N GLY A 5 11.43 24.45 -18.56
CA GLY A 5 10.59 25.37 -19.36
C GLY A 5 9.08 25.05 -19.36
N VAL A 6 8.64 24.03 -18.60
CA VAL A 6 7.24 23.65 -18.52
C VAL A 6 6.53 24.47 -17.45
N ALA A 7 5.52 25.27 -17.84
CA ALA A 7 4.68 26.00 -16.92
C ALA A 7 3.70 25.01 -16.23
N PRO A 8 3.54 25.07 -14.88
CA PRO A 8 2.51 24.32 -14.19
C PRO A 8 1.11 24.78 -14.65
N ASP A 9 0.19 23.84 -14.82
CA ASP A 9 -1.21 24.15 -15.15
C ASP A 9 -2.06 24.43 -13.89
N ALA A 10 -3.34 24.76 -14.10
CA ALA A 10 -4.28 25.09 -13.04
C ALA A 10 -4.48 23.98 -12.00
N PHE A 11 -4.18 22.72 -12.33
CA PHE A 11 -4.36 21.55 -11.46
C PHE A 11 -3.09 21.19 -10.69
N VAL A 12 -1.93 21.47 -11.26
CA VAL A 12 -0.63 21.25 -10.59
C VAL A 12 -0.42 22.27 -9.47
N TYR A 13 -0.88 23.50 -9.63
CA TYR A 13 -0.73 24.54 -8.60
C TYR A 13 -1.32 24.16 -7.24
N PRO A 14 -2.55 23.66 -7.10
CA PRO A 14 -3.11 23.24 -5.80
C PRO A 14 -2.25 22.20 -5.07
N ILE A 15 -1.66 21.27 -5.80
CA ILE A 15 -0.80 20.22 -5.23
C ILE A 15 0.51 20.80 -4.71
N ILE A 16 1.16 21.63 -5.53
CA ILE A 16 2.43 22.28 -5.16
C ILE A 16 2.21 23.23 -3.97
N ILE A 17 1.14 24.01 -3.99
CA ILE A 17 0.79 24.94 -2.92
C ILE A 17 0.54 24.20 -1.61
N LYS A 18 -0.18 23.08 -1.62
CA LYS A 18 -0.44 22.26 -0.42
C LYS A 18 0.80 21.54 0.10
N SER A 19 1.74 21.17 -0.77
CA SER A 19 2.97 20.45 -0.38
C SER A 19 4.11 21.36 0.08
N ALA A 20 4.07 22.64 -0.25
CA ALA A 20 5.12 23.59 0.08
C ALA A 20 4.62 24.65 1.09
N ALA A 21 5.26 24.73 2.24
CA ALA A 21 4.93 25.72 3.29
C ALA A 21 5.39 27.15 2.90
N ALA A 22 5.13 27.58 1.67
CA ALA A 22 5.59 28.87 1.12
C ALA A 22 4.51 29.59 0.29
N PRO A 23 3.35 29.92 0.88
CA PRO A 23 2.21 30.49 0.14
C PRO A 23 2.54 31.81 -0.58
N VAL A 24 3.39 32.67 -0.01
CA VAL A 24 3.74 33.99 -0.58
C VAL A 24 4.46 33.86 -1.93
N ILE A 25 5.33 32.85 -2.07
CA ILE A 25 6.08 32.61 -3.32
C ILE A 25 5.11 32.19 -4.43
N PHE A 26 4.19 31.28 -4.10
CA PHE A 26 3.19 30.80 -5.06
C PHE A 26 2.17 31.88 -5.42
N HIS A 27 1.72 32.65 -4.45
CA HIS A 27 0.81 33.79 -4.71
C HIS A 27 1.43 34.78 -5.71
N SER A 28 2.66 35.23 -5.46
CA SER A 28 3.38 36.13 -6.36
C SER A 28 3.58 35.53 -7.76
N HIS A 29 3.78 34.24 -7.85
CA HIS A 29 3.95 33.53 -9.12
C HIS A 29 2.62 33.43 -9.89
N LEU A 30 1.53 33.09 -9.21
CA LEU A 30 0.18 33.02 -9.80
C LEU A 30 -0.34 34.37 -10.28
N LEU A 31 -0.04 35.45 -9.54
CA LEU A 31 -0.34 36.82 -9.96
C LEU A 31 0.38 37.17 -11.27
N LYS A 32 1.67 36.86 -11.38
CA LYS A 32 2.46 37.10 -12.59
C LYS A 32 1.97 36.36 -13.83
N LEU A 33 1.34 35.20 -13.62
CA LEU A 33 0.78 34.37 -14.69
C LEU A 33 -0.68 34.71 -15.01
N GLY A 34 -1.32 35.62 -14.26
CA GLY A 34 -2.73 35.96 -14.41
C GLY A 34 -3.71 34.86 -14.01
N LEU A 35 -3.23 33.77 -13.39
CA LEU A 35 -4.04 32.60 -13.05
C LEU A 35 -5.01 32.84 -11.89
N LEU A 36 -4.80 33.89 -11.08
CA LEU A 36 -5.74 34.31 -10.02
C LEU A 36 -6.94 35.09 -10.58
N ALA A 37 -6.77 35.71 -11.73
CA ALA A 37 -7.86 36.45 -12.41
C ALA A 37 -8.76 35.50 -13.22
N LEU A 38 -8.25 34.34 -13.67
CA LEU A 38 -9.02 33.28 -14.28
C LEU A 38 -9.67 32.45 -13.16
N SER A 39 -10.98 32.32 -13.22
CA SER A 39 -11.90 31.73 -12.20
C SER A 39 -11.61 30.27 -11.82
N GLU A 40 -10.43 29.96 -11.34
CA GLU A 40 -10.06 28.59 -10.93
C GLU A 40 -10.26 28.40 -9.41
N PRO A 41 -11.44 27.91 -8.94
CA PRO A 41 -11.77 27.82 -7.52
C PRO A 41 -10.77 26.95 -6.74
N HIS A 42 -10.23 25.91 -7.38
CA HIS A 42 -9.30 24.94 -6.75
C HIS A 42 -7.94 25.57 -6.40
N ILE A 43 -7.42 26.48 -7.23
CA ILE A 43 -6.16 27.19 -6.97
C ILE A 43 -6.34 28.14 -5.79
N ARG A 44 -7.44 28.90 -5.79
CA ARG A 44 -7.76 29.85 -4.72
C ARG A 44 -7.96 29.14 -3.39
N ASN A 45 -8.72 28.05 -3.37
CA ASN A 45 -8.90 27.23 -2.17
C ASN A 45 -7.58 26.67 -1.64
N ALA A 46 -6.72 26.14 -2.52
CA ALA A 46 -5.41 25.62 -2.11
C ALA A 46 -4.49 26.71 -1.56
N LEU A 47 -4.50 27.90 -2.17
CA LEU A 47 -3.71 29.05 -1.72
C LEU A 47 -4.24 29.57 -0.38
N LEU A 48 -5.56 29.71 -0.23
CA LEU A 48 -6.24 30.07 1.01
C LEU A 48 -5.87 29.09 2.13
N ALA A 49 -5.99 27.78 1.89
CA ALA A 49 -5.65 26.75 2.85
C ALA A 49 -4.15 26.78 3.23
N SER A 50 -3.26 27.04 2.26
CA SER A 50 -1.83 27.17 2.51
C SER A 50 -1.48 28.41 3.35
N TYR A 51 -2.09 29.56 3.07
CA TYR A 51 -1.95 30.76 3.91
C TYR A 51 -2.51 30.54 5.30
N ALA A 52 -3.67 29.93 5.42
CA ALA A 52 -4.29 29.59 6.70
C ALA A 52 -3.41 28.63 7.53
N ALA A 53 -2.71 27.71 6.85
CA ALA A 53 -1.86 26.71 7.51
C ALA A 53 -0.44 27.22 7.84
N HIS A 54 0.21 27.98 6.96
CA HIS A 54 1.66 28.23 7.04
C HIS A 54 2.08 29.69 6.80
N GLY A 55 1.16 30.56 6.40
CA GLY A 55 1.46 31.94 6.04
C GLY A 55 0.91 32.97 7.02
N PRO A 56 1.03 34.25 6.70
CA PRO A 56 0.34 35.30 7.45
C PRO A 56 -1.17 35.14 7.27
N ILE A 57 -1.86 34.86 8.37
CA ILE A 57 -3.31 34.61 8.36
C ILE A 57 -4.12 35.79 7.81
N ARG A 58 -3.57 37.03 7.90
CA ARG A 58 -4.18 38.21 7.27
C ARG A 58 -4.28 38.07 5.76
N ALA A 59 -3.23 37.55 5.11
CA ALA A 59 -3.27 37.30 3.67
C ALA A 59 -4.30 36.22 3.28
N ALA A 60 -4.57 35.25 4.16
CA ALA A 60 -5.67 34.30 3.97
C ALA A 60 -7.04 35.02 4.06
N ALA A 61 -7.21 35.92 5.02
CA ALA A 61 -8.43 36.71 5.17
C ALA A 61 -8.66 37.67 3.98
N ASP A 62 -7.63 38.37 3.56
CA ASP A 62 -7.68 39.28 2.40
C ASP A 62 -8.07 38.51 1.12
N LEU A 63 -7.40 37.37 0.87
CA LEU A 63 -7.72 36.50 -0.27
C LEU A 63 -9.17 35.98 -0.20
N PHE A 64 -9.64 35.62 1.00
CA PHE A 64 -11.00 35.15 1.20
C PHE A 64 -12.02 36.26 0.93
N ASP A 65 -11.72 37.52 1.33
CA ASP A 65 -12.61 38.65 1.13
C ASP A 65 -12.67 39.10 -0.35
N GLU A 66 -11.61 38.87 -1.12
CA GLU A 66 -11.57 39.10 -2.57
C GLU A 66 -12.39 38.07 -3.36
N MET A 67 -12.73 36.92 -2.77
CA MET A 67 -13.49 35.84 -3.45
C MET A 67 -14.97 36.25 -3.58
N SER A 68 -15.47 36.36 -4.81
CA SER A 68 -16.88 36.64 -5.11
C SER A 68 -17.79 35.46 -4.86
N ASP A 69 -17.29 34.23 -5.11
CA ASP A 69 -17.98 32.97 -4.85
C ASP A 69 -17.15 32.13 -3.86
N ARG A 70 -17.77 31.72 -2.76
CA ARG A 70 -17.11 31.04 -1.64
C ARG A 70 -17.76 29.69 -1.39
N ALA A 71 -17.03 28.62 -1.72
CA ALA A 71 -17.46 27.26 -1.43
C ALA A 71 -17.36 26.97 0.09
N PRO A 72 -18.12 26.01 0.63
CA PRO A 72 -18.00 25.59 2.03
C PRO A 72 -16.57 25.21 2.47
N ALA A 73 -15.76 24.72 1.53
CA ALA A 73 -14.36 24.39 1.78
C ALA A 73 -13.50 25.64 2.08
N ASP A 74 -13.78 26.78 1.45
CA ASP A 74 -13.05 28.04 1.67
C ASP A 74 -13.32 28.59 3.07
N TRP A 75 -14.59 28.59 3.48
CA TRP A 75 -15.00 28.96 4.83
C TRP A 75 -14.32 28.07 5.88
N ASN A 76 -14.31 26.76 5.68
CA ASN A 76 -13.69 25.81 6.61
C ASN A 76 -12.16 25.95 6.67
N ALA A 77 -11.52 26.25 5.54
CA ALA A 77 -10.07 26.48 5.49
C ALA A 77 -9.67 27.71 6.32
N LEU A 78 -10.36 28.85 6.14
CA LEU A 78 -10.08 30.06 6.89
C LEU A 78 -10.45 29.90 8.38
N LEU A 79 -11.58 29.24 8.69
CA LEU A 79 -12.00 28.96 10.06
C LEU A 79 -10.95 28.12 10.81
N SER A 80 -10.46 27.04 10.19
CA SER A 80 -9.40 26.20 10.74
C SER A 80 -8.09 26.98 10.90
N GLY A 81 -7.78 27.90 9.99
CA GLY A 81 -6.66 28.81 10.09
C GLY A 81 -6.75 29.72 11.30
N TYR A 82 -7.88 30.38 11.53
CA TYR A 82 -8.07 31.24 12.70
C TYR A 82 -7.86 30.47 14.00
N TRP A 83 -8.42 29.25 14.13
CA TRP A 83 -8.20 28.39 15.28
C TRP A 83 -6.73 27.97 15.43
N LYS A 84 -6.04 27.67 14.33
CA LYS A 84 -4.60 27.32 14.37
C LYS A 84 -3.74 28.46 14.90
N TRP A 85 -4.09 29.70 14.58
CA TRP A 85 -3.37 30.90 15.02
C TRP A 85 -3.90 31.52 16.32
N GLY A 86 -4.85 30.86 17.01
CA GLY A 86 -5.42 31.32 18.28
C GLY A 86 -6.31 32.57 18.18
N LEU A 87 -6.87 32.82 17.01
CA LEU A 87 -7.70 34.00 16.71
C LEU A 87 -9.19 33.70 16.93
N GLU A 88 -9.58 33.50 18.18
CA GLU A 88 -10.93 33.11 18.59
C GLU A 88 -12.02 34.06 18.07
N ALA A 89 -11.84 35.37 18.31
CA ALA A 89 -12.84 36.37 17.93
C ALA A 89 -13.14 36.36 16.42
N GLN A 90 -12.09 36.23 15.59
CA GLN A 90 -12.22 36.13 14.15
C GLN A 90 -12.89 34.83 13.72
N ALA A 91 -12.55 33.70 14.38
CA ALA A 91 -13.20 32.41 14.13
C ALA A 91 -14.69 32.46 14.44
N CYS A 92 -15.09 33.03 15.57
CA CYS A 92 -16.50 33.21 15.94
C CYS A 92 -17.25 34.13 14.96
N THR A 93 -16.62 35.23 14.58
CA THR A 93 -17.21 36.17 13.61
C THR A 93 -17.38 35.51 12.24
N LEU A 94 -16.37 34.76 11.79
CA LEU A 94 -16.43 34.03 10.54
C LEU A 94 -17.52 32.97 10.55
N PHE A 95 -17.59 32.16 11.62
CA PHE A 95 -18.61 31.12 11.77
C PHE A 95 -20.03 31.70 11.77
N ALA A 96 -20.24 32.82 12.46
CA ALA A 96 -21.55 33.53 12.49
C ALA A 96 -21.97 34.07 11.11
N ARG A 97 -20.99 34.40 10.23
CA ARG A 97 -21.23 34.87 8.85
C ARG A 97 -21.46 33.75 7.85
N MET A 98 -21.20 32.47 8.22
CA MET A 98 -21.34 31.33 7.29
C MET A 98 -22.81 31.13 6.90
N PRO A 99 -23.14 31.10 5.60
CA PRO A 99 -24.52 30.93 5.14
C PRO A 99 -25.12 29.57 5.53
N ALA A 100 -24.29 28.51 5.50
CA ALA A 100 -24.70 27.14 5.81
C ALA A 100 -23.54 26.37 6.47
N PRO A 101 -23.35 26.50 7.80
CA PRO A 101 -22.34 25.72 8.51
C PRO A 101 -22.61 24.21 8.42
N ASN A 102 -21.64 23.45 7.95
CA ASN A 102 -21.72 22.00 7.85
C ASN A 102 -21.03 21.31 9.05
N VAL A 103 -21.07 19.97 9.10
CA VAL A 103 -20.44 19.19 10.19
C VAL A 103 -18.97 19.57 10.40
N ILE A 104 -18.21 19.84 9.33
CA ILE A 104 -16.79 20.22 9.41
C ILE A 104 -16.65 21.58 10.12
N SER A 105 -17.48 22.56 9.78
CA SER A 105 -17.48 23.90 10.41
C SER A 105 -17.76 23.82 11.92
N TRP A 106 -18.79 23.09 12.30
CA TRP A 106 -19.16 22.86 13.69
C TRP A 106 -18.04 22.11 14.45
N THR A 107 -17.47 21.06 13.84
CA THR A 107 -16.36 20.30 14.43
C THR A 107 -15.11 21.17 14.62
N ALA A 108 -14.84 22.10 13.70
CA ALA A 108 -13.74 23.06 13.86
C ALA A 108 -13.93 23.98 15.06
N MET A 109 -15.16 24.45 15.34
CA MET A 109 -15.49 25.23 16.54
C MET A 109 -15.28 24.40 17.82
N VAL A 110 -15.79 23.16 17.85
CA VAL A 110 -15.60 22.24 19.00
C VAL A 110 -14.09 22.02 19.27
N THR A 111 -13.33 21.70 18.24
CA THR A 111 -11.88 21.46 18.36
C THR A 111 -11.11 22.71 18.78
N GLY A 112 -11.48 23.87 18.24
CA GLY A 112 -10.86 25.14 18.56
C GLY A 112 -11.02 25.51 20.04
N TYR A 113 -12.24 25.47 20.56
CA TYR A 113 -12.50 25.72 21.97
C TYR A 113 -11.89 24.66 22.90
N SER A 114 -11.89 23.40 22.48
CA SER A 114 -11.21 22.33 23.24
C SER A 114 -9.72 22.59 23.42
N LYS A 115 -9.04 23.11 22.39
CA LYS A 115 -7.62 23.49 22.46
C LYS A 115 -7.38 24.69 23.37
N LEU A 116 -8.31 25.63 23.44
CA LEU A 116 -8.27 26.77 24.38
C LEU A 116 -8.65 26.37 25.81
N LYS A 117 -8.99 25.09 26.04
CA LYS A 117 -9.48 24.57 27.31
C LYS A 117 -10.85 25.13 27.76
N ASP A 118 -11.56 25.85 26.88
CA ASP A 118 -12.95 26.24 27.13
C ASP A 118 -13.91 25.14 26.69
N LEU A 119 -13.98 24.11 27.53
CA LEU A 119 -14.83 22.93 27.27
C LEU A 119 -16.32 23.25 27.39
N ALA A 120 -16.68 24.32 28.09
CA ALA A 120 -18.07 24.76 28.19
C ALA A 120 -18.55 25.34 26.84
N ALA A 121 -17.74 26.16 26.19
CA ALA A 121 -18.03 26.64 24.83
C ALA A 121 -17.98 25.50 23.82
N ALA A 122 -16.95 24.64 23.85
CA ALA A 122 -16.87 23.46 22.98
C ALA A 122 -18.13 22.60 23.07
N ARG A 123 -18.60 22.35 24.29
CA ARG A 123 -19.82 21.58 24.54
C ARG A 123 -21.06 22.26 24.00
N ARG A 124 -21.21 23.56 24.17
CA ARG A 124 -22.35 24.33 23.62
C ARG A 124 -22.42 24.20 22.08
N TYR A 125 -21.27 24.37 21.39
CA TYR A 125 -21.23 24.21 19.93
C TYR A 125 -21.56 22.77 19.52
N PHE A 126 -21.04 21.77 20.25
CA PHE A 126 -21.36 20.37 20.00
C PHE A 126 -22.85 20.08 20.17
N ASP A 127 -23.48 20.60 21.23
CA ASP A 127 -24.90 20.36 21.53
C ASP A 127 -25.83 21.07 20.54
N GLN A 128 -25.39 22.20 19.96
CA GLN A 128 -26.10 22.96 18.93
C GLN A 128 -25.98 22.37 17.52
N MET A 129 -25.10 21.39 17.29
CA MET A 129 -24.95 20.78 15.97
C MET A 129 -26.25 20.16 15.47
N PRO A 130 -26.76 20.53 14.27
CA PRO A 130 -27.97 19.96 13.70
C PRO A 130 -27.83 18.46 13.40
N GLN A 131 -26.66 18.05 12.95
CA GLN A 131 -26.30 16.66 12.67
C GLN A 131 -24.93 16.34 13.24
N ARG A 132 -24.78 15.16 13.83
CA ARG A 132 -23.53 14.67 14.38
C ARG A 132 -23.11 13.39 13.67
N ASN A 133 -21.82 13.26 13.38
CA ASN A 133 -21.21 12.04 12.89
C ASN A 133 -20.09 11.60 13.85
N VAL A 134 -19.49 10.42 13.60
CA VAL A 134 -18.42 9.88 14.45
C VAL A 134 -17.27 10.88 14.64
N VAL A 135 -16.92 11.68 13.61
CA VAL A 135 -15.84 12.68 13.70
C VAL A 135 -16.16 13.78 14.71
N SER A 136 -17.41 14.28 14.73
CA SER A 136 -17.83 15.31 15.68
C SER A 136 -17.88 14.79 17.12
N TRP A 137 -18.32 13.55 17.32
CA TRP A 137 -18.28 12.88 18.62
C TRP A 137 -16.83 12.72 19.09
N ASN A 138 -15.94 12.23 18.23
CA ASN A 138 -14.52 12.07 18.54
C ASN A 138 -13.84 13.40 18.87
N ALA A 139 -14.16 14.49 18.17
CA ALA A 139 -13.62 15.81 18.46
C ALA A 139 -13.94 16.27 19.91
N MET A 140 -15.18 16.06 20.37
CA MET A 140 -15.57 16.43 21.73
C MET A 140 -15.01 15.46 22.79
N LEU A 141 -14.98 14.15 22.48
CA LEU A 141 -14.35 13.14 23.34
C LEU A 141 -12.86 13.43 23.53
N THR A 142 -12.14 13.69 22.45
CA THR A 142 -10.72 14.09 22.48
C THR A 142 -10.53 15.41 23.25
N GLY A 143 -11.47 16.35 23.11
CA GLY A 143 -11.46 17.59 23.87
C GLY A 143 -11.52 17.34 25.39
N TYR A 144 -12.42 16.47 25.84
CA TYR A 144 -12.50 16.07 27.24
C TYR A 144 -11.25 15.30 27.70
N SER A 145 -10.79 14.34 26.88
CA SER A 145 -9.62 13.52 27.17
C SER A 145 -8.36 14.36 27.39
N HIS A 146 -8.00 15.21 26.43
CA HIS A 146 -6.81 16.06 26.52
C HIS A 146 -6.85 17.09 27.68
N ASN A 147 -8.03 17.35 28.23
CA ASN A 147 -8.19 18.25 29.36
C ASN A 147 -8.45 17.52 30.70
N GLY A 148 -8.25 16.19 30.75
CA GLY A 148 -8.33 15.40 31.98
C GLY A 148 -9.77 15.23 32.52
N MET A 149 -10.80 15.38 31.67
CA MET A 149 -12.20 15.27 32.07
C MET A 149 -12.76 13.88 31.73
N ALA A 150 -12.21 12.86 32.35
CA ALA A 150 -12.53 11.45 32.07
C ALA A 150 -13.98 11.09 32.28
N ARG A 151 -14.58 11.57 33.37
CA ARG A 151 -15.99 11.27 33.69
C ARG A 151 -16.94 11.82 32.61
N GLU A 152 -16.67 13.04 32.15
CA GLU A 152 -17.42 13.70 31.08
C GLU A 152 -17.22 12.99 29.74
N ALA A 153 -16.01 12.51 29.45
CA ALA A 153 -15.72 11.73 28.25
C ALA A 153 -16.51 10.40 28.26
N VAL A 154 -16.47 9.64 29.35
CA VAL A 154 -17.24 8.38 29.49
C VAL A 154 -18.75 8.64 29.38
N HIS A 155 -19.25 9.72 30.00
CA HIS A 155 -20.65 10.09 29.91
C HIS A 155 -21.05 10.48 28.48
N LEU A 156 -20.17 11.22 27.78
CA LEU A 156 -20.39 11.59 26.39
C LEU A 156 -20.37 10.36 25.47
N PHE A 157 -19.47 9.42 25.71
CA PHE A 157 -19.38 8.16 24.99
C PHE A 157 -20.68 7.33 25.15
N SER A 158 -21.23 7.26 26.38
CA SER A 158 -22.52 6.61 26.61
C SER A 158 -23.64 7.28 25.82
N LYS A 159 -23.63 8.62 25.68
CA LYS A 159 -24.59 9.33 24.84
C LYS A 159 -24.41 9.04 23.36
N MET A 160 -23.16 8.90 22.87
CA MET A 160 -22.87 8.50 21.50
C MET A 160 -23.48 7.14 21.18
N LEU A 161 -23.29 6.14 22.04
CA LEU A 161 -23.89 4.81 21.89
C LEU A 161 -25.43 4.87 21.85
N ASN A 162 -26.04 5.62 22.77
CA ASN A 162 -27.51 5.77 22.85
C ASN A 162 -28.07 6.53 21.63
N SER A 163 -27.28 7.33 20.94
CA SER A 163 -27.70 8.02 19.71
C SER A 163 -27.68 7.13 18.46
N GLY A 164 -27.22 5.88 18.58
CA GLY A 164 -27.05 4.94 17.46
C GLY A 164 -25.80 5.18 16.61
N CYS A 165 -24.96 6.16 16.97
CA CYS A 165 -23.70 6.40 16.28
C CYS A 165 -22.68 5.35 16.70
N GLN A 166 -22.19 4.55 15.73
CA GLN A 166 -21.22 3.50 16.00
C GLN A 166 -19.84 4.09 16.26
N PRO A 167 -19.18 3.74 17.38
CA PRO A 167 -17.78 4.12 17.64
C PRO A 167 -16.84 3.51 16.61
N ASP A 168 -15.83 4.26 16.22
CA ASP A 168 -14.70 3.77 15.45
C ASP A 168 -13.49 3.46 16.34
N ASP A 169 -12.41 2.95 15.74
CA ASP A 169 -11.19 2.61 16.48
C ASP A 169 -10.59 3.85 17.19
N THR A 170 -10.70 5.03 16.61
CA THR A 170 -10.26 6.30 17.24
C THR A 170 -11.07 6.62 18.49
N THR A 171 -12.40 6.41 18.45
CA THR A 171 -13.27 6.58 19.62
C THR A 171 -12.82 5.67 20.76
N TRP A 172 -12.62 4.37 20.47
CA TRP A 172 -12.20 3.39 21.46
C TRP A 172 -10.83 3.75 22.07
N VAL A 173 -9.85 4.10 21.25
CA VAL A 173 -8.52 4.50 21.75
C VAL A 173 -8.62 5.73 22.65
N THR A 174 -9.38 6.74 22.27
CA THR A 174 -9.55 7.96 23.08
C THR A 174 -10.11 7.65 24.47
N ILE A 175 -11.11 6.77 24.56
CA ILE A 175 -11.71 6.39 25.86
C ILE A 175 -10.77 5.52 26.68
N ILE A 176 -10.12 4.54 26.05
CA ILE A 176 -9.18 3.65 26.76
C ILE A 176 -7.96 4.41 27.26
N SER A 177 -7.41 5.36 26.45
CA SER A 177 -6.29 6.21 26.88
C SER A 177 -6.66 7.06 28.10
N GLN A 178 -7.85 7.62 28.13
CA GLN A 178 -8.33 8.38 29.27
C GLN A 178 -8.43 7.53 30.54
N LEU A 179 -8.99 6.33 30.42
CA LEU A 179 -9.07 5.39 31.54
C LEU A 179 -7.69 4.94 32.01
N PHE A 180 -6.76 4.74 31.07
CA PHE A 180 -5.39 4.40 31.38
C PHE A 180 -4.67 5.52 32.14
N ASP A 181 -4.86 6.78 31.76
CA ASP A 181 -4.29 7.94 32.44
C ASP A 181 -4.83 8.08 33.86
N ASP A 182 -6.14 7.88 34.04
CA ASP A 182 -6.79 7.93 35.37
C ASP A 182 -6.31 6.82 36.32
N MET A 183 -5.81 5.69 35.79
CA MET A 183 -5.26 4.61 36.64
C MET A 183 -3.98 4.99 37.39
N GLY A 184 -3.22 5.97 36.89
CA GLY A 184 -1.99 6.46 37.56
C GLY A 184 -1.04 5.32 37.92
N GLU A 185 -0.72 5.21 39.22
CA GLU A 185 0.16 4.15 39.76
C GLU A 185 -0.47 2.75 39.79
N HIS A 186 -1.77 2.64 39.56
CA HIS A 186 -2.48 1.33 39.49
C HIS A 186 -2.35 0.63 38.13
N ARG A 187 -1.56 1.17 37.20
CA ARG A 187 -1.28 0.53 35.90
C ARG A 187 -0.51 -0.77 36.10
N ASN A 188 -0.99 -1.83 35.48
CA ASN A 188 -0.34 -3.13 35.46
C ASN A 188 0.05 -3.54 34.03
N SER A 189 0.74 -4.66 33.87
CA SER A 189 1.21 -5.13 32.55
C SER A 189 0.06 -5.31 31.54
N VAL A 190 -1.14 -5.68 32.00
CA VAL A 190 -2.31 -5.84 31.11
C VAL A 190 -2.76 -4.50 30.57
N THR A 191 -2.85 -3.46 31.41
CA THR A 191 -3.27 -2.12 30.98
C THR A 191 -2.27 -1.50 30.00
N TRP A 192 -0.97 -1.63 30.25
CA TRP A 192 0.07 -1.20 29.34
C TRP A 192 -0.04 -1.90 27.98
N ASN A 193 -0.15 -3.24 27.99
CA ASN A 193 -0.27 -4.03 26.75
C ASN A 193 -1.54 -3.71 25.97
N THR A 194 -2.66 -3.44 26.67
CA THR A 194 -3.92 -3.03 26.03
C THR A 194 -3.76 -1.70 25.29
N MET A 195 -3.10 -0.72 25.92
CA MET A 195 -2.85 0.58 25.30
C MET A 195 -1.92 0.48 24.09
N ILE A 196 -0.82 -0.26 24.21
CA ILE A 196 0.09 -0.51 23.10
C ILE A 196 -0.65 -1.17 21.94
N ALA A 197 -1.46 -2.20 22.21
CA ALA A 197 -2.26 -2.87 21.19
C ALA A 197 -3.32 -1.95 20.56
N ALA A 198 -3.92 -1.06 21.33
CA ALA A 198 -4.88 -0.08 20.83
C ALA A 198 -4.23 0.93 19.87
N TYR A 199 -3.09 1.51 20.23
CA TYR A 199 -2.36 2.43 19.37
C TYR A 199 -1.81 1.74 18.12
N THR A 200 -1.28 0.51 18.21
CA THR A 200 -0.81 -0.24 17.04
C THR A 200 -1.95 -0.58 16.09
N ARG A 201 -3.15 -0.83 16.59
CA ARG A 201 -4.33 -1.13 15.79
C ARG A 201 -4.78 0.05 14.93
N ILE A 202 -4.73 1.28 15.46
CA ILE A 202 -5.05 2.50 14.68
C ILE A 202 -3.88 2.99 13.83
N GLY A 203 -2.72 2.33 13.90
CA GLY A 203 -1.51 2.71 13.17
C GLY A 203 -0.70 3.84 13.79
N ASP A 204 -1.03 4.28 15.00
CA ASP A 204 -0.23 5.25 15.76
C ASP A 204 0.95 4.57 16.45
N LEU A 205 1.94 4.25 15.63
CA LEU A 205 3.15 3.56 16.11
C LEU A 205 4.07 4.46 16.94
N LEU A 206 3.93 5.79 16.85
CA LEU A 206 4.71 6.72 17.68
C LEU A 206 4.27 6.61 19.13
N SER A 207 2.98 6.82 19.41
CA SER A 207 2.43 6.70 20.76
C SER A 207 2.61 5.28 21.34
N ALA A 208 2.45 4.24 20.48
CA ALA A 208 2.73 2.86 20.90
C ALA A 208 4.19 2.67 21.34
N THR A 209 5.15 3.27 20.63
CA THR A 209 6.59 3.17 20.93
C THR A 209 6.94 3.95 22.20
N GLU A 210 6.37 5.14 22.38
CA GLU A 210 6.54 5.93 23.62
C GLU A 210 6.08 5.13 24.82
N LEU A 211 4.86 4.59 24.79
CA LEU A 211 4.35 3.75 25.87
C LEU A 211 5.21 2.49 26.09
N PHE A 212 5.63 1.81 25.01
CA PHE A 212 6.51 0.66 25.14
C PHE A 212 7.81 0.99 25.87
N ASN A 213 8.37 2.18 25.65
CA ASN A 213 9.58 2.63 26.33
C ASN A 213 9.35 2.99 27.80
N GLU A 214 8.14 3.42 28.16
CA GLU A 214 7.74 3.77 29.52
C GLU A 214 7.37 2.55 30.38
N VAL A 215 7.07 1.39 29.77
CA VAL A 215 6.72 0.17 30.52
C VAL A 215 7.84 -0.20 31.49
N PRO A 216 7.57 -0.24 32.83
CA PRO A 216 8.59 -0.52 33.82
C PRO A 216 9.22 -1.91 33.69
N GLU A 217 8.40 -2.91 33.43
CA GLU A 217 8.83 -4.30 33.23
C GLU A 217 8.14 -4.89 31.96
N ARG A 218 8.93 -5.10 30.92
CA ARG A 218 8.43 -5.62 29.64
C ARG A 218 8.27 -7.12 29.69
N THR A 219 7.03 -7.59 29.59
CA THR A 219 6.70 -9.02 29.49
C THR A 219 6.78 -9.51 28.04
N VAL A 220 6.72 -10.81 27.80
CA VAL A 220 6.63 -11.38 26.44
C VAL A 220 5.44 -10.80 25.66
N VAL A 221 4.32 -10.55 26.34
CA VAL A 221 3.12 -9.96 25.73
C VAL A 221 3.38 -8.52 25.29
N THR A 222 4.14 -7.74 26.08
CA THR A 222 4.52 -6.36 25.71
C THR A 222 5.34 -6.33 24.42
N TRP A 223 6.34 -7.20 24.32
CA TRP A 223 7.16 -7.35 23.13
C TRP A 223 6.33 -7.82 21.92
N ASN A 224 5.48 -8.84 22.12
CA ASN A 224 4.61 -9.37 21.07
C ASN A 224 3.66 -8.31 20.52
N SER A 225 3.07 -7.48 21.37
CA SER A 225 2.18 -6.39 20.96
C SER A 225 2.87 -5.40 20.00
N MET A 226 4.14 -5.05 20.30
CA MET A 226 4.91 -4.15 19.44
C MET A 226 5.41 -4.82 18.16
N VAL A 227 5.97 -6.05 18.25
CA VAL A 227 6.45 -6.78 17.09
C VAL A 227 5.30 -7.02 16.09
N ALA A 228 4.14 -7.48 16.60
CA ALA A 228 2.94 -7.68 15.79
C ALA A 228 2.42 -6.35 15.23
N GLY A 229 2.39 -5.29 16.05
CA GLY A 229 1.97 -3.95 15.64
C GLY A 229 2.80 -3.40 14.48
N TYR A 230 4.11 -3.47 14.56
CA TYR A 230 4.99 -3.06 13.45
C TYR A 230 4.78 -3.92 12.19
N ALA A 231 4.66 -5.25 12.35
CA ALA A 231 4.45 -6.15 11.22
C ALA A 231 3.11 -5.88 10.49
N GLN A 232 2.03 -5.67 11.24
CA GLN A 232 0.68 -5.40 10.69
C GLN A 232 0.58 -4.03 10.02
N ASN A 233 1.32 -3.03 10.51
CA ASN A 233 1.34 -1.68 9.94
C ASN A 233 2.39 -1.50 8.82
N GLY A 234 2.92 -2.59 8.26
CA GLY A 234 3.85 -2.55 7.13
C GLY A 234 5.27 -2.11 7.47
N GLN A 235 5.58 -1.89 8.76
CA GLN A 235 6.93 -1.57 9.24
C GLN A 235 7.71 -2.84 9.60
N SER A 236 7.73 -3.80 8.69
CA SER A 236 8.30 -5.14 8.90
C SER A 236 9.79 -5.11 9.30
N THR A 237 10.55 -4.12 8.83
CA THR A 237 11.95 -3.95 9.24
C THR A 237 12.07 -3.65 10.74
N MET A 238 11.20 -2.78 11.27
CA MET A 238 11.18 -2.46 12.71
C MET A 238 10.77 -3.67 13.55
N ALA A 239 9.82 -4.47 13.06
CA ALA A 239 9.44 -5.73 13.73
C ALA A 239 10.63 -6.67 13.90
N VAL A 240 11.47 -6.83 12.86
CA VAL A 240 12.68 -7.68 12.94
C VAL A 240 13.75 -7.08 13.85
N ILE A 241 13.94 -5.76 13.84
CA ILE A 241 14.87 -5.07 14.75
C ILE A 241 14.45 -5.31 16.20
N LEU A 242 13.17 -5.09 16.49
CA LEU A 242 12.62 -5.26 17.83
C LEU A 242 12.72 -6.73 18.32
N PHE A 243 12.54 -7.71 17.44
CA PHE A 243 12.78 -9.11 17.74
C PHE A 243 14.25 -9.38 18.12
N LYS A 244 15.21 -8.80 17.42
CA LYS A 244 16.64 -8.89 17.77
C LYS A 244 16.93 -8.26 19.14
N GLU A 245 16.32 -7.12 19.43
CA GLU A 245 16.41 -6.47 20.74
C GLU A 245 15.82 -7.33 21.87
N MET A 246 14.65 -7.95 21.61
CA MET A 246 14.02 -8.88 22.56
C MET A 246 14.96 -10.04 22.93
N ILE A 247 15.60 -10.65 21.93
CA ILE A 247 16.58 -11.73 22.17
C ILE A 247 17.80 -11.23 22.97
N ALA A 248 18.27 -10.02 22.68
CA ALA A 248 19.41 -9.42 23.36
C ALA A 248 19.10 -9.00 24.81
N SER A 249 17.84 -8.77 25.15
CA SER A 249 17.38 -8.32 26.47
C SER A 249 17.31 -9.44 27.50
N ASN A 250 18.27 -10.21 27.75
CA ASN A 250 18.49 -11.31 28.72
C ASN A 250 17.36 -11.70 29.72
N GLY A 251 16.17 -11.10 29.66
CA GLY A 251 15.07 -11.31 30.60
C GLY A 251 13.83 -12.00 30.03
N VAL A 252 13.57 -11.83 28.73
CA VAL A 252 12.32 -12.29 28.10
C VAL A 252 12.63 -13.17 26.89
N LYS A 253 12.09 -14.40 26.88
CA LYS A 253 12.27 -15.33 25.77
C LYS A 253 11.11 -15.19 24.79
N PRO A 254 11.38 -15.08 23.47
CA PRO A 254 10.37 -15.19 22.43
C PRO A 254 9.55 -16.49 22.56
N ASP A 255 8.27 -16.37 22.29
CA ASP A 255 7.33 -17.49 22.22
C ASP A 255 6.83 -17.73 20.77
N GLU A 256 5.87 -18.63 20.59
CA GLU A 256 5.26 -18.90 19.29
C GLU A 256 4.63 -17.65 18.67
N VAL A 257 3.97 -16.78 19.47
CA VAL A 257 3.30 -15.56 18.97
C VAL A 257 4.32 -14.58 18.41
N THR A 258 5.48 -14.47 19.09
CA THR A 258 6.62 -13.70 18.58
C THR A 258 7.05 -14.23 17.21
N MET A 259 7.24 -15.57 17.10
CA MET A 259 7.73 -16.21 15.87
C MET A 259 6.76 -16.03 14.71
N VAL A 260 5.46 -16.17 14.93
CA VAL A 260 4.40 -15.92 13.92
C VAL A 260 4.51 -14.50 13.37
N SER A 261 4.66 -13.50 14.23
CA SER A 261 4.78 -12.10 13.84
C SER A 261 6.09 -11.84 13.06
N VAL A 262 7.19 -12.44 13.47
CA VAL A 262 8.49 -12.35 12.79
C VAL A 262 8.44 -13.04 11.42
N PHE A 263 7.85 -14.23 11.31
CA PHE A 263 7.67 -14.90 10.01
C PHE A 263 6.82 -14.06 9.06
N SER A 264 5.74 -13.45 9.56
CA SER A 264 4.93 -12.52 8.77
C SER A 264 5.76 -11.34 8.27
N ALA A 265 6.57 -10.72 9.13
CA ALA A 265 7.44 -9.60 8.78
C ALA A 265 8.50 -10.00 7.74
N CYS A 266 9.18 -11.14 7.92
CA CYS A 266 10.15 -11.66 6.95
C CYS A 266 9.50 -11.95 5.60
N GLY A 267 8.29 -12.54 5.58
CA GLY A 267 7.53 -12.79 4.36
C GLY A 267 7.13 -11.51 3.61
N HIS A 268 6.77 -10.45 4.32
CA HIS A 268 6.48 -9.14 3.70
C HIS A 268 7.73 -8.48 3.12
N LEU A 269 8.87 -8.60 3.79
CA LEU A 269 10.15 -8.09 3.29
C LEU A 269 10.72 -8.94 2.15
N GLY A 270 10.28 -10.19 1.99
CA GLY A 270 10.93 -11.19 1.13
C GLY A 270 12.32 -11.57 1.62
N ALA A 271 12.55 -11.46 2.92
CA ALA A 271 13.84 -11.60 3.58
C ALA A 271 14.06 -13.05 4.03
N LEU A 272 14.57 -13.89 3.11
CA LEU A 272 14.77 -15.32 3.37
C LEU A 272 15.90 -15.59 4.37
N GLU A 273 17.00 -14.82 4.31
CA GLU A 273 18.11 -14.99 5.25
C GLU A 273 17.67 -14.72 6.69
N LEU A 274 16.94 -13.63 6.90
CA LEU A 274 16.35 -13.27 8.19
C LEU A 274 15.32 -14.32 8.65
N GLY A 275 14.50 -14.82 7.71
CA GLY A 275 13.54 -15.90 7.98
C GLY A 275 14.22 -17.18 8.43
N ASN A 276 15.26 -17.62 7.73
CA ASN A 276 16.05 -18.79 8.09
C ASN A 276 16.78 -18.62 9.44
N TRP A 277 17.28 -17.41 9.72
CA TRP A 277 17.86 -17.09 11.01
C TRP A 277 16.83 -17.22 12.14
N ALA A 278 15.60 -16.73 11.94
CA ALA A 278 14.51 -16.87 12.90
C ALA A 278 14.10 -18.35 13.10
N VAL A 279 14.06 -19.16 12.02
CA VAL A 279 13.80 -20.61 12.12
C VAL A 279 14.89 -21.30 12.93
N LYS A 280 16.16 -20.99 12.67
CA LYS A 280 17.26 -21.55 13.45
C LYS A 280 17.17 -21.17 14.93
N TYR A 281 16.75 -19.92 15.24
CA TYR A 281 16.49 -19.52 16.61
C TYR A 281 15.37 -20.37 17.25
N LEU A 282 14.25 -20.56 16.54
CA LEU A 282 13.12 -21.40 16.97
C LEU A 282 13.57 -22.81 17.35
N GLU A 283 14.43 -23.43 16.51
CA GLU A 283 14.99 -24.77 16.77
C GLU A 283 15.87 -24.82 18.02
N VAL A 284 16.80 -23.84 18.14
CA VAL A 284 17.70 -23.75 19.29
C VAL A 284 16.94 -23.47 20.60
N ALA A 285 15.94 -22.59 20.55
CA ALA A 285 15.09 -22.26 21.68
C ALA A 285 14.04 -23.34 22.01
N LYS A 286 13.91 -24.37 21.13
CA LYS A 286 12.94 -25.48 21.25
C LYS A 286 11.49 -24.97 21.36
N ILE A 287 11.15 -23.91 20.64
CA ILE A 287 9.78 -23.38 20.58
C ILE A 287 8.96 -24.32 19.69
N LYS A 288 7.87 -24.86 20.24
CA LYS A 288 6.94 -25.69 19.48
C LYS A 288 5.96 -24.81 18.71
N LEU A 289 5.74 -25.13 17.46
CA LEU A 289 4.73 -24.49 16.63
C LEU A 289 3.40 -25.24 16.68
N SER A 290 2.32 -24.51 16.81
CA SER A 290 0.96 -24.98 16.53
C SER A 290 0.71 -25.01 15.01
N ILE A 291 -0.46 -25.45 14.58
CA ILE A 291 -0.89 -25.40 13.17
C ILE A 291 -0.75 -23.95 12.62
N SER A 292 -1.15 -22.95 13.40
CA SER A 292 -1.03 -21.53 13.01
C SER A 292 0.43 -21.09 12.83
N GLY A 293 1.32 -21.55 13.70
CA GLY A 293 2.76 -21.29 13.58
C GLY A 293 3.35 -21.89 12.31
N TYR A 294 3.01 -23.15 12.00
CA TYR A 294 3.41 -23.80 10.74
C TYR A 294 2.83 -23.08 9.52
N ASN A 295 1.55 -22.67 9.55
CA ASN A 295 0.93 -21.93 8.46
C ASN A 295 1.65 -20.59 8.21
N SER A 296 2.09 -19.90 9.26
CA SER A 296 2.89 -18.66 9.15
C SER A 296 4.28 -18.92 8.56
N LEU A 297 4.91 -20.05 8.93
CA LEU A 297 6.20 -20.47 8.39
C LEU A 297 6.09 -20.84 6.89
N ILE A 298 5.06 -21.59 6.49
CA ILE A 298 4.77 -21.91 5.08
C ILE A 298 4.55 -20.62 4.29
N SER A 299 3.76 -19.67 4.83
CA SER A 299 3.53 -18.36 4.21
C SER A 299 4.83 -17.56 4.05
N MET A 300 5.70 -17.55 5.07
CA MET A 300 7.00 -16.88 5.01
C MET A 300 7.85 -17.46 3.88
N TYR A 301 8.05 -18.77 3.83
CA TYR A 301 8.85 -19.40 2.79
C TYR A 301 8.28 -19.15 1.39
N SER A 302 6.97 -19.30 1.23
CA SER A 302 6.28 -19.01 -0.04
C SER A 302 6.51 -17.57 -0.48
N LYS A 303 6.39 -16.59 0.43
CA LYS A 303 6.57 -15.16 0.13
C LYS A 303 8.03 -14.74 -0.06
N CYS A 304 8.98 -15.49 0.49
CA CYS A 304 10.42 -15.28 0.31
C CYS A 304 11.00 -15.98 -0.92
N GLY A 305 10.17 -16.65 -1.74
CA GLY A 305 10.61 -17.31 -2.97
C GLY A 305 11.33 -18.65 -2.73
N SER A 306 10.93 -19.38 -1.67
CA SER A 306 11.44 -20.71 -1.34
C SER A 306 10.28 -21.71 -1.22
N ILE A 307 9.66 -22.01 -2.38
CA ILE A 307 8.45 -22.83 -2.42
C ILE A 307 8.73 -24.30 -1.99
N GLU A 308 9.93 -24.79 -2.25
CA GLU A 308 10.36 -26.14 -1.83
C GLU A 308 10.40 -26.26 -0.31
N ALA A 309 10.90 -25.22 0.39
CA ALA A 309 10.89 -25.18 1.85
C ALA A 309 9.47 -25.07 2.40
N ALA A 310 8.58 -24.36 1.73
CA ALA A 310 7.17 -24.30 2.09
C ALA A 310 6.49 -25.66 1.96
N ILE A 311 6.73 -26.40 0.86
CA ILE A 311 6.22 -27.75 0.62
C ILE A 311 6.76 -28.71 1.69
N SER A 312 8.06 -28.69 1.95
CA SER A 312 8.70 -29.53 2.96
C SER A 312 8.13 -29.27 4.35
N THR A 313 7.91 -28.00 4.71
CA THR A 313 7.28 -27.63 5.98
C THR A 313 5.85 -28.16 6.07
N PHE A 314 5.05 -28.02 5.01
CA PHE A 314 3.69 -28.54 4.96
C PHE A 314 3.66 -30.08 5.11
N GLN A 315 4.58 -30.79 4.44
CA GLN A 315 4.69 -32.25 4.53
C GLN A 315 5.07 -32.72 5.94
N SER A 316 5.86 -31.93 6.68
CA SER A 316 6.26 -32.26 8.06
C SER A 316 5.15 -32.06 9.10
N MET A 317 4.03 -31.46 8.74
CA MET A 317 2.89 -31.29 9.66
C MET A 317 2.11 -32.60 9.86
N ASP A 318 1.90 -32.99 11.10
CA ASP A 318 1.09 -34.15 11.46
C ASP A 318 -0.40 -33.94 11.18
N VAL A 319 -0.89 -32.73 11.47
CA VAL A 319 -2.30 -32.31 11.28
C VAL A 319 -2.34 -31.08 10.39
N LYS A 320 -3.18 -31.14 9.38
CA LYS A 320 -3.38 -30.07 8.39
C LYS A 320 -4.84 -29.65 8.38
N ASP A 321 -5.08 -28.36 8.51
CA ASP A 321 -6.42 -27.77 8.42
C ASP A 321 -6.65 -27.07 7.05
N VAL A 322 -7.84 -26.51 6.85
CA VAL A 322 -8.17 -25.77 5.63
C VAL A 322 -7.20 -24.61 5.38
N VAL A 323 -6.72 -23.94 6.44
CA VAL A 323 -5.77 -22.82 6.34
C VAL A 323 -4.41 -23.30 5.87
N SER A 324 -3.96 -24.49 6.32
CA SER A 324 -2.70 -25.10 5.88
C SER A 324 -2.70 -25.36 4.37
N TYR A 325 -3.77 -26.00 3.87
CA TYR A 325 -3.94 -26.23 2.43
C TYR A 325 -4.03 -24.92 1.66
N ASN A 326 -4.86 -23.97 2.10
CA ASN A 326 -5.02 -22.67 1.44
C ASN A 326 -3.71 -21.89 1.35
N THR A 327 -2.91 -21.91 2.42
CA THR A 327 -1.62 -21.22 2.47
C THR A 327 -0.64 -21.78 1.45
N LEU A 328 -0.54 -23.11 1.33
CA LEU A 328 0.36 -23.72 0.35
C LEU A 328 -0.19 -23.60 -1.08
N ILE A 329 -1.51 -23.75 -1.30
CA ILE A 329 -2.14 -23.53 -2.63
C ILE A 329 -1.87 -22.11 -3.11
N ALA A 330 -2.04 -21.11 -2.25
CA ALA A 330 -1.74 -19.70 -2.58
C ALA A 330 -0.25 -19.48 -2.88
N GLY A 331 0.63 -20.16 -2.14
CA GLY A 331 2.07 -20.17 -2.41
C GLY A 331 2.40 -20.73 -3.79
N LEU A 332 1.86 -21.90 -4.12
CA LEU A 332 2.03 -22.55 -5.42
C LEU A 332 1.46 -21.68 -6.56
N ALA A 333 0.31 -21.04 -6.34
CA ALA A 333 -0.29 -20.09 -7.29
C ALA A 333 0.63 -18.91 -7.59
N ALA A 334 1.21 -18.29 -6.55
CA ALA A 334 2.16 -17.19 -6.69
C ALA A 334 3.42 -17.60 -7.45
N HIS A 335 3.87 -18.85 -7.29
CA HIS A 335 5.02 -19.42 -8.01
C HIS A 335 4.70 -19.95 -9.41
N GLY A 336 3.44 -19.83 -9.86
CA GLY A 336 3.00 -20.33 -11.18
C GLY A 336 2.93 -21.86 -11.28
N GLN A 337 2.95 -22.56 -10.14
CA GLN A 337 2.89 -24.04 -10.08
C GLN A 337 1.43 -24.53 -10.01
N GLY A 338 0.59 -24.08 -10.95
CA GLY A 338 -0.85 -24.34 -10.96
C GLY A 338 -1.21 -25.82 -10.97
N GLY A 339 -0.46 -26.67 -11.70
CA GLY A 339 -0.68 -28.10 -11.71
C GLY A 339 -0.53 -28.74 -10.32
N GLN A 340 0.51 -28.34 -9.57
CA GLN A 340 0.71 -28.82 -8.20
C GLN A 340 -0.37 -28.32 -7.24
N ALA A 341 -0.85 -27.07 -7.43
CA ALA A 341 -1.95 -26.52 -6.65
C ALA A 341 -3.25 -27.33 -6.84
N VAL A 342 -3.55 -27.75 -8.08
CA VAL A 342 -4.71 -28.60 -8.38
C VAL A 342 -4.55 -30.01 -7.78
N GLU A 343 -3.36 -30.59 -7.82
CA GLU A 343 -3.12 -31.89 -7.17
C GLU A 343 -3.23 -31.81 -5.64
N LEU A 344 -2.74 -30.74 -5.04
CA LEU A 344 -2.87 -30.49 -3.60
C LEU A 344 -4.36 -30.33 -3.18
N TRP A 345 -5.17 -29.70 -4.00
CA TRP A 345 -6.62 -29.63 -3.79
C TRP A 345 -7.27 -31.02 -3.84
N LYS A 346 -6.85 -31.89 -4.76
CA LYS A 346 -7.34 -33.29 -4.79
C LYS A 346 -6.92 -34.07 -3.54
N GLU A 347 -5.71 -33.80 -3.02
CA GLU A 347 -5.25 -34.36 -1.75
C GLU A 347 -6.11 -33.89 -0.59
N MET A 348 -6.38 -32.55 -0.51
CA MET A 348 -7.27 -31.94 0.48
C MET A 348 -8.64 -32.64 0.53
N ASN A 349 -9.26 -32.86 -0.63
CA ASN A 349 -10.55 -33.56 -0.73
C ASN A 349 -10.46 -35.02 -0.26
N ARG A 350 -9.38 -35.74 -0.63
CA ARG A 350 -9.16 -37.14 -0.16
C ARG A 350 -8.93 -37.20 1.34
N ALA A 351 -8.32 -36.20 1.93
CA ALA A 351 -8.13 -36.06 3.38
C ALA A 351 -9.41 -35.68 4.14
N GLY A 352 -10.52 -35.46 3.45
CA GLY A 352 -11.79 -35.06 4.05
C GLY A 352 -11.82 -33.61 4.57
N VAL A 353 -10.89 -32.77 4.13
CA VAL A 353 -10.88 -31.34 4.45
C VAL A 353 -11.69 -30.59 3.40
N GLU A 354 -12.79 -29.97 3.82
CA GLU A 354 -13.69 -29.27 2.90
C GLU A 354 -13.07 -27.95 2.39
N PRO A 355 -13.03 -27.71 1.06
CA PRO A 355 -12.60 -26.45 0.48
C PRO A 355 -13.53 -25.30 0.85
N ASP A 356 -12.97 -24.15 1.17
CA ASP A 356 -13.69 -22.92 1.44
C ASP A 356 -13.58 -21.92 0.28
N ARG A 357 -14.17 -20.72 0.45
CA ARG A 357 -14.09 -19.63 -0.54
C ARG A 357 -12.64 -19.28 -0.91
N LEU A 358 -11.73 -19.27 0.06
CA LEU A 358 -10.32 -18.90 -0.17
C LEU A 358 -9.57 -20.03 -0.91
N THR A 359 -9.93 -21.27 -0.69
CA THR A 359 -9.42 -22.43 -1.45
C THR A 359 -9.69 -22.23 -2.94
N TYR A 360 -10.96 -21.98 -3.30
CA TYR A 360 -11.35 -21.81 -4.69
C TYR A 360 -10.72 -20.58 -5.32
N LEU A 361 -10.64 -19.46 -4.58
CA LEU A 361 -9.96 -18.25 -5.04
C LEU A 361 -8.49 -18.52 -5.37
N SER A 362 -7.77 -19.19 -4.49
CA SER A 362 -6.36 -19.53 -4.68
C SER A 362 -6.16 -20.49 -5.84
N LEU A 363 -7.06 -21.46 -6.03
CA LEU A 363 -7.02 -22.40 -7.16
C LEU A 363 -7.29 -21.71 -8.50
N LEU A 364 -8.28 -20.85 -8.58
CA LEU A 364 -8.58 -20.08 -9.81
C LEU A 364 -7.41 -19.16 -10.17
N THR A 365 -6.79 -18.54 -9.17
CA THR A 365 -5.56 -17.75 -9.34
C THR A 365 -4.42 -18.63 -9.86
N ALA A 366 -4.24 -19.82 -9.32
CA ALA A 366 -3.25 -20.80 -9.77
C ALA A 366 -3.47 -21.21 -11.23
N CYS A 367 -4.73 -21.48 -11.60
CA CYS A 367 -5.11 -21.80 -12.98
C CYS A 367 -4.85 -20.60 -13.92
N SER A 368 -5.17 -19.36 -13.48
CA SER A 368 -4.89 -18.16 -14.26
C SER A 368 -3.39 -17.96 -14.49
N HIS A 369 -2.57 -18.12 -13.46
CA HIS A 369 -1.12 -17.94 -13.58
C HIS A 369 -0.42 -19.04 -14.41
N ALA A 370 -0.99 -20.22 -14.48
CA ALA A 370 -0.44 -21.36 -15.22
C ALA A 370 -1.13 -21.62 -16.58
N GLY A 371 -2.14 -20.83 -16.96
CA GLY A 371 -2.87 -21.00 -18.21
C GLY A 371 -3.74 -22.26 -18.28
N LEU A 372 -4.20 -22.78 -17.14
CA LEU A 372 -4.97 -24.02 -17.03
C LEU A 372 -6.48 -23.76 -17.21
N LEU A 373 -6.89 -23.47 -18.44
CA LEU A 373 -8.27 -23.01 -18.72
C LEU A 373 -9.32 -24.08 -18.38
N GLU A 374 -9.15 -25.32 -18.82
CA GLU A 374 -10.13 -26.40 -18.61
C GLU A 374 -10.32 -26.71 -17.11
N GLN A 375 -9.20 -26.76 -16.38
CA GLN A 375 -9.23 -26.97 -14.93
C GLN A 375 -9.91 -25.80 -14.23
N GLY A 376 -9.58 -24.55 -14.62
CA GLY A 376 -10.20 -23.35 -14.08
C GLY A 376 -11.71 -23.32 -14.30
N GLN A 377 -12.19 -23.67 -15.49
CA GLN A 377 -13.61 -23.76 -15.80
C GLN A 377 -14.30 -24.87 -14.98
N THR A 378 -13.67 -26.02 -14.83
CA THR A 378 -14.18 -27.13 -14.00
C THR A 378 -14.31 -26.73 -12.54
N ILE A 379 -13.26 -26.10 -11.99
CA ILE A 379 -13.24 -25.62 -10.59
C ILE A 379 -14.32 -24.55 -10.41
N PHE A 380 -14.40 -23.58 -11.29
CA PHE A 380 -15.39 -22.50 -11.21
C PHE A 380 -16.83 -23.03 -11.22
N SER A 381 -17.10 -24.03 -12.08
CA SER A 381 -18.41 -24.68 -12.20
C SER A 381 -18.78 -25.50 -10.94
N SER A 382 -17.80 -25.91 -10.14
CA SER A 382 -18.03 -26.63 -8.89
C SER A 382 -18.39 -25.72 -7.70
N ILE A 383 -18.28 -24.40 -7.85
CA ILE A 383 -18.59 -23.46 -6.79
C ILE A 383 -20.09 -23.17 -6.76
N ASN A 384 -20.79 -23.56 -5.68
CA ASN A 384 -22.23 -23.37 -5.56
C ASN A 384 -22.67 -21.90 -5.59
N ALA A 385 -21.89 -20.98 -5.00
CA ALA A 385 -22.17 -19.55 -4.95
C ALA A 385 -20.87 -18.75 -5.22
N PRO A 386 -20.47 -18.58 -6.49
CA PRO A 386 -19.25 -17.85 -6.83
C PRO A 386 -19.34 -16.38 -6.38
N SER A 387 -18.31 -15.91 -5.69
CA SER A 387 -18.18 -14.48 -5.31
C SER A 387 -17.61 -13.65 -6.46
N VAL A 388 -17.70 -12.33 -6.35
CA VAL A 388 -17.14 -11.39 -7.34
C VAL A 388 -15.65 -11.65 -7.58
N ASP A 389 -14.88 -12.05 -6.54
CA ASP A 389 -13.45 -12.37 -6.68
C ASP A 389 -13.22 -13.63 -7.53
N HIS A 390 -14.08 -14.65 -7.42
CA HIS A 390 -14.00 -15.84 -8.27
C HIS A 390 -14.24 -15.49 -9.74
N TYR A 391 -15.23 -14.60 -10.01
CA TYR A 391 -15.46 -14.06 -11.36
C TYR A 391 -14.23 -13.27 -11.86
N ALA A 392 -13.60 -12.44 -11.00
CA ALA A 392 -12.41 -11.69 -11.37
C ALA A 392 -11.26 -12.61 -11.81
N CYS A 393 -11.04 -13.73 -11.10
CA CYS A 393 -10.03 -14.73 -11.46
C CYS A 393 -10.36 -15.42 -12.79
N MET A 394 -11.64 -15.73 -13.05
CA MET A 394 -12.05 -16.31 -14.33
C MET A 394 -11.91 -15.33 -15.49
N VAL A 395 -12.22 -14.05 -15.27
CA VAL A 395 -11.99 -12.98 -16.25
C VAL A 395 -10.50 -12.81 -16.54
N ASP A 396 -9.63 -12.88 -15.52
CA ASP A 396 -8.17 -12.85 -15.70
C ASP A 396 -7.69 -14.08 -16.51
N LEU A 397 -8.17 -15.28 -16.18
CA LEU A 397 -7.83 -16.51 -16.90
C LEU A 397 -8.25 -16.44 -18.37
N LEU A 398 -9.52 -16.13 -18.66
CA LEU A 398 -10.03 -15.96 -20.01
C LEU A 398 -9.28 -14.86 -20.77
N GLY A 399 -9.03 -13.76 -20.08
CA GLY A 399 -8.30 -12.63 -20.63
C GLY A 399 -6.87 -12.98 -21.04
N ARG A 400 -6.12 -13.67 -20.18
CA ARG A 400 -4.76 -14.16 -20.49
C ARG A 400 -4.76 -15.13 -21.67
N MET A 401 -5.78 -15.97 -21.81
CA MET A 401 -5.96 -16.89 -22.94
C MET A 401 -6.44 -16.20 -24.23
N GLY A 402 -6.59 -14.88 -24.25
CA GLY A 402 -7.05 -14.13 -25.41
C GLY A 402 -8.55 -14.19 -25.68
N LYS A 403 -9.33 -14.83 -24.80
CA LYS A 403 -10.78 -15.00 -24.93
C LYS A 403 -11.55 -13.80 -24.38
N LEU A 404 -11.25 -12.59 -24.88
CA LEU A 404 -11.74 -11.34 -24.34
C LEU A 404 -13.26 -11.18 -24.45
N GLU A 405 -13.88 -11.68 -25.51
CA GLU A 405 -15.34 -11.63 -25.67
C GLU A 405 -16.04 -12.58 -24.68
N GLU A 406 -15.48 -13.77 -24.44
CA GLU A 406 -15.98 -14.67 -23.40
C GLU A 406 -15.87 -14.03 -22.03
N ALA A 407 -14.75 -13.35 -21.73
CA ALA A 407 -14.54 -12.61 -20.49
C ALA A 407 -15.57 -11.48 -20.31
N LYS A 408 -15.83 -10.70 -21.37
CA LYS A 408 -16.85 -9.64 -21.37
C LYS A 408 -18.25 -10.19 -21.15
N ASN A 409 -18.60 -11.28 -21.82
CA ASN A 409 -19.88 -11.95 -21.63
C ASN A 409 -20.05 -12.49 -20.21
N LEU A 410 -18.98 -13.06 -19.64
CA LEU A 410 -18.99 -13.51 -18.24
C LEU A 410 -19.28 -12.34 -17.29
N ILE A 411 -18.68 -11.17 -17.52
CA ILE A 411 -18.96 -9.96 -16.74
C ILE A 411 -20.43 -9.53 -16.86
N ALA A 412 -20.97 -9.56 -18.09
CA ALA A 412 -22.37 -9.17 -18.35
C ALA A 412 -23.41 -10.11 -17.72
N THR A 413 -23.03 -11.37 -17.48
CA THR A 413 -23.91 -12.41 -16.91
C THR A 413 -23.72 -12.61 -15.40
N MET A 414 -22.83 -11.84 -14.75
CA MET A 414 -22.64 -11.92 -13.29
C MET A 414 -23.94 -11.55 -12.53
N PRO A 415 -24.32 -12.34 -11.50
CA PRO A 415 -25.52 -12.06 -10.69
C PRO A 415 -25.32 -10.93 -9.67
N MET A 416 -24.13 -10.33 -9.60
CA MET A 416 -23.77 -9.23 -8.69
C MET A 416 -23.01 -8.15 -9.45
N GLU A 417 -22.91 -6.95 -8.89
CA GLU A 417 -22.16 -5.85 -9.49
C GLU A 417 -20.63 -6.14 -9.51
N PRO A 418 -19.97 -6.00 -10.67
CA PRO A 418 -18.52 -6.16 -10.76
C PRO A 418 -17.77 -5.05 -10.03
N HIS A 419 -16.77 -5.40 -9.22
CA HIS A 419 -15.86 -4.44 -8.61
C HIS A 419 -14.63 -4.14 -9.51
N ALA A 420 -13.77 -3.21 -9.07
CA ALA A 420 -12.59 -2.78 -9.82
C ALA A 420 -11.66 -3.93 -10.26
N GLY A 421 -11.51 -4.98 -9.45
CA GLY A 421 -10.68 -6.15 -9.80
C GLY A 421 -11.12 -6.88 -11.07
N VAL A 422 -12.43 -6.96 -11.33
CA VAL A 422 -13.00 -7.60 -12.54
C VAL A 422 -12.61 -6.82 -13.79
N TYR A 423 -12.86 -5.51 -13.77
CA TYR A 423 -12.52 -4.65 -14.91
C TYR A 423 -11.02 -4.43 -15.06
N GLY A 424 -10.27 -4.45 -13.95
CA GLY A 424 -8.80 -4.40 -13.96
C GLY A 424 -8.18 -5.60 -14.67
N SER A 425 -8.72 -6.79 -14.46
CA SER A 425 -8.34 -8.02 -15.18
C SER A 425 -8.59 -7.90 -16.67
N LEU A 426 -9.77 -7.40 -17.09
CA LEU A 426 -10.10 -7.18 -18.49
C LEU A 426 -9.23 -6.11 -19.14
N LEU A 427 -8.93 -5.00 -18.43
CA LEU A 427 -8.04 -3.94 -18.91
C LEU A 427 -6.62 -4.46 -19.14
N ASN A 428 -6.09 -5.24 -18.18
CA ASN A 428 -4.77 -5.84 -18.33
C ASN A 428 -4.70 -6.84 -19.51
N ALA A 429 -5.72 -7.66 -19.67
CA ALA A 429 -5.84 -8.57 -20.81
C ALA A 429 -5.91 -7.81 -22.15
N SER A 430 -6.64 -6.70 -22.20
CA SER A 430 -6.72 -5.82 -23.37
C SER A 430 -5.36 -5.26 -23.76
N ARG A 431 -4.49 -4.93 -22.77
CA ARG A 431 -3.10 -4.53 -22.99
C ARG A 431 -2.28 -5.66 -23.60
N MET A 432 -2.38 -6.88 -23.06
CA MET A 432 -1.64 -8.05 -23.54
C MET A 432 -1.97 -8.38 -25.00
N HIS A 433 -3.23 -8.27 -25.37
CA HIS A 433 -3.72 -8.61 -26.72
C HIS A 433 -3.94 -7.39 -27.63
N ARG A 434 -3.48 -6.19 -27.23
CA ARG A 434 -3.55 -4.93 -28.00
C ARG A 434 -4.97 -4.57 -28.47
N LYS A 435 -5.99 -4.88 -27.63
CA LYS A 435 -7.41 -4.61 -27.94
C LYS A 435 -7.87 -3.30 -27.32
N VAL A 436 -7.71 -2.20 -28.07
CA VAL A 436 -7.94 -0.84 -27.58
C VAL A 436 -9.39 -0.62 -27.15
N GLU A 437 -10.37 -1.02 -27.93
CA GLU A 437 -11.81 -0.81 -27.66
C GLU A 437 -12.25 -1.50 -26.37
N MET A 438 -11.79 -2.73 -26.17
CA MET A 438 -12.06 -3.49 -24.94
C MET A 438 -11.36 -2.85 -23.73
N GLY A 439 -10.13 -2.35 -23.92
CA GLY A 439 -9.39 -1.62 -22.89
C GLY A 439 -10.08 -0.33 -22.49
N GLN A 440 -10.58 0.45 -23.46
CA GLN A 440 -11.34 1.66 -23.19
C GLN A 440 -12.63 1.35 -22.39
N PHE A 441 -13.40 0.35 -22.84
CA PHE A 441 -14.61 -0.09 -22.12
C PHE A 441 -14.31 -0.44 -20.65
N ALA A 442 -13.26 -1.23 -20.39
CA ALA A 442 -12.88 -1.62 -19.05
C ALA A 442 -12.41 -0.42 -18.19
N ALA A 443 -11.65 0.50 -18.80
CA ALA A 443 -11.15 1.69 -18.12
C ALA A 443 -12.27 2.67 -17.77
N ASP A 444 -13.26 2.88 -18.64
CA ASP A 444 -14.41 3.76 -18.39
C ASP A 444 -15.19 3.29 -17.15
N LYS A 445 -15.33 1.96 -16.99
CA LYS A 445 -15.94 1.37 -15.79
C LYS A 445 -15.07 1.55 -14.54
N LEU A 446 -13.75 1.39 -14.66
CA LEU A 446 -12.81 1.60 -13.57
C LEU A 446 -12.79 3.06 -13.08
N PHE A 447 -12.85 4.04 -13.98
CA PHE A 447 -12.88 5.45 -13.61
C PHE A 447 -14.18 5.84 -12.89
N GLN A 448 -15.30 5.12 -13.13
CA GLN A 448 -16.54 5.29 -12.37
C GLN A 448 -16.42 4.74 -10.94
N ILE A 449 -15.69 3.63 -10.75
CA ILE A 449 -15.55 2.94 -9.45
C ILE A 449 -14.41 3.56 -8.64
N GLU A 450 -13.26 3.80 -9.27
CA GLU A 450 -12.02 4.28 -8.64
C GLU A 450 -11.39 5.43 -9.43
N PRO A 451 -11.97 6.63 -9.43
CA PRO A 451 -11.51 7.76 -10.24
C PRO A 451 -10.07 8.20 -9.92
N ASN A 452 -9.62 8.00 -8.67
CA ASN A 452 -8.31 8.45 -8.20
C ASN A 452 -7.22 7.36 -8.22
N HIS A 453 -7.49 6.18 -8.79
CA HIS A 453 -6.52 5.08 -8.80
C HIS A 453 -5.54 5.20 -9.98
N SER A 454 -4.30 5.61 -9.70
CA SER A 454 -3.26 5.87 -10.73
C SER A 454 -2.96 4.68 -11.65
N GLY A 455 -3.11 3.45 -11.14
CA GLY A 455 -2.88 2.24 -11.91
C GLY A 455 -3.81 2.12 -13.13
N ASN A 456 -5.05 2.58 -13.03
CA ASN A 456 -6.04 2.51 -14.10
C ASN A 456 -5.64 3.43 -15.28
N TYR A 457 -5.20 4.66 -14.98
CA TYR A 457 -4.67 5.60 -15.99
C TYR A 457 -3.42 5.05 -16.68
N VAL A 458 -2.49 4.52 -15.90
CA VAL A 458 -1.24 3.94 -16.44
C VAL A 458 -1.54 2.74 -17.33
N LEU A 459 -2.43 1.83 -16.93
CA LEU A 459 -2.79 0.66 -17.73
C LEU A 459 -3.45 1.06 -19.03
N LEU A 460 -4.42 1.99 -19.03
CA LEU A 460 -5.08 2.46 -20.26
C LEU A 460 -4.09 3.17 -21.18
N SER A 461 -3.23 4.05 -20.63
CA SER A 461 -2.16 4.67 -21.42
C SER A 461 -1.26 3.62 -22.08
N ASN A 462 -0.93 2.53 -21.36
CA ASN A 462 -0.15 1.43 -21.90
C ASN A 462 -0.91 0.62 -22.98
N VAL A 463 -2.25 0.48 -22.88
CA VAL A 463 -3.08 -0.11 -23.95
C VAL A 463 -2.95 0.70 -25.23
N TYR A 464 -3.11 2.02 -25.15
CA TYR A 464 -2.96 2.90 -26.32
C TYR A 464 -1.54 2.86 -26.90
N ALA A 465 -0.51 2.92 -26.05
CA ALA A 465 0.88 2.87 -26.48
C ALA A 465 1.21 1.55 -27.18
N SER A 466 0.74 0.40 -26.66
CA SER A 466 0.96 -0.91 -27.27
C SER A 466 0.31 -1.06 -28.65
N ALA A 467 -0.70 -0.24 -28.94
CA ALA A 467 -1.39 -0.16 -30.23
C ALA A 467 -0.84 0.96 -31.14
N GLY A 468 0.25 1.64 -30.76
CA GLY A 468 0.85 2.76 -31.50
C GLY A 468 0.05 4.07 -31.45
N LYS A 469 -0.97 4.17 -30.58
CA LYS A 469 -1.83 5.36 -30.42
C LYS A 469 -1.22 6.34 -29.41
N TRP A 470 -0.08 6.92 -29.72
CA TRP A 470 0.72 7.74 -28.81
C TRP A 470 -0.02 8.99 -28.29
N ARG A 471 -0.80 9.68 -29.15
CA ARG A 471 -1.58 10.86 -28.75
C ARG A 471 -2.66 10.52 -27.70
N ASP A 472 -3.31 9.37 -27.85
CA ASP A 472 -4.30 8.93 -26.88
C ASP A 472 -3.64 8.50 -25.57
N ALA A 473 -2.46 7.87 -25.63
CA ALA A 473 -1.67 7.52 -24.45
C ALA A 473 -1.23 8.76 -23.65
N GLU A 474 -0.83 9.82 -24.34
CA GLU A 474 -0.45 11.11 -23.75
C GLU A 474 -1.66 11.79 -23.09
N ARG A 475 -2.79 11.89 -23.80
CA ARG A 475 -4.04 12.45 -23.29
C ARG A 475 -4.49 11.80 -21.97
N ILE A 476 -4.38 10.46 -21.85
CA ILE A 476 -4.73 9.76 -20.60
C ILE A 476 -3.76 10.10 -19.46
N ARG A 477 -2.50 10.31 -19.78
CA ARG A 477 -1.51 10.75 -18.77
C ARG A 477 -1.71 12.18 -18.32
N GLU A 478 -2.04 13.06 -19.24
CA GLU A 478 -2.44 14.43 -18.93
C GLU A 478 -3.69 14.43 -18.04
N ALA A 479 -4.73 13.62 -18.37
CA ALA A 479 -5.90 13.47 -17.53
C ALA A 479 -5.56 12.99 -16.11
N MET A 480 -4.68 12.00 -15.97
CA MET A 480 -4.21 11.54 -14.65
C MET A 480 -3.56 12.67 -13.84
N TRP A 481 -2.78 13.53 -14.51
CA TRP A 481 -2.14 14.70 -13.87
C TRP A 481 -3.17 15.78 -13.51
N THR A 482 -4.11 16.02 -14.42
CA THR A 482 -5.20 16.98 -14.27
C THR A 482 -6.09 16.62 -13.07
N ASP A 483 -6.39 15.35 -12.91
CA ASP A 483 -7.18 14.82 -11.79
C ASP A 483 -6.38 14.72 -10.48
N GLY A 484 -5.12 15.17 -10.46
CA GLY A 484 -4.27 15.19 -9.27
C GLY A 484 -3.81 13.80 -8.80
N VAL A 485 -3.93 12.78 -9.64
CA VAL A 485 -3.62 11.38 -9.30
C VAL A 485 -2.11 11.15 -9.36
N LYS A 486 -1.49 10.85 -8.22
CA LYS A 486 -0.04 10.63 -8.12
C LYS A 486 0.33 9.20 -8.51
N LYS A 487 1.32 9.06 -9.40
CA LYS A 487 1.89 7.76 -9.76
C LYS A 487 2.64 7.15 -8.57
N THR A 488 2.40 5.87 -8.29
CA THR A 488 3.18 5.11 -7.32
C THR A 488 4.62 4.91 -7.83
N THR A 489 5.61 5.26 -7.01
CA THR A 489 7.02 5.07 -7.36
C THR A 489 7.39 3.59 -7.34
N GLY A 490 7.94 3.09 -8.45
CA GLY A 490 8.47 1.73 -8.54
C GLY A 490 9.81 1.61 -7.83
N TRP A 491 9.97 0.57 -7.01
CA TRP A 491 11.22 0.21 -6.39
C TRP A 491 11.45 -1.30 -6.43
N SER A 492 12.73 -1.67 -6.34
CA SER A 492 13.16 -3.06 -6.16
C SER A 492 14.07 -3.17 -4.95
N SER A 493 14.09 -4.31 -4.28
CA SER A 493 14.99 -4.54 -3.15
C SER A 493 15.63 -5.92 -3.16
N VAL A 494 16.78 -6.01 -2.49
CA VAL A 494 17.54 -7.24 -2.28
C VAL A 494 17.92 -7.32 -0.80
N GLU A 495 17.79 -8.51 -0.20
CA GLU A 495 18.35 -8.81 1.11
C GLU A 495 19.83 -9.21 0.96
N PHE A 496 20.71 -8.59 1.75
CA PHE A 496 22.11 -8.97 1.87
C PHE A 496 22.66 -8.62 3.25
N GLY A 497 23.33 -9.56 3.89
CA GLY A 497 23.93 -9.36 5.21
C GLY A 497 22.92 -9.01 6.29
N GLY A 498 21.68 -9.52 6.18
CA GLY A 498 20.58 -9.24 7.12
C GLY A 498 20.05 -7.82 7.06
N LYS A 499 20.31 -7.10 5.94
CA LYS A 499 19.77 -5.76 5.61
C LYS A 499 19.03 -5.79 4.29
N ILE A 500 18.02 -4.92 4.15
CA ILE A 500 17.28 -4.72 2.92
C ILE A 500 17.84 -3.51 2.18
N HIS A 501 18.38 -3.73 0.98
CA HIS A 501 18.87 -2.69 0.09
C HIS A 501 17.81 -2.39 -0.96
N LYS A 502 17.33 -1.13 -1.01
CA LYS A 502 16.24 -0.68 -1.87
C LYS A 502 16.75 0.25 -2.95
N PHE A 503 16.25 0.07 -4.17
CA PHE A 503 16.61 0.82 -5.36
C PHE A 503 15.38 1.39 -6.06
N VAL A 504 15.48 2.61 -6.55
CA VAL A 504 14.53 3.22 -7.48
C VAL A 504 15.18 3.41 -8.85
N VAL A 505 14.40 3.78 -9.87
CA VAL A 505 14.94 4.02 -11.22
C VAL A 505 16.02 5.11 -11.17
N GLY A 506 17.19 4.83 -11.72
CA GLY A 506 18.31 5.78 -11.78
C GLY A 506 18.94 6.12 -10.42
N ASP A 507 18.73 5.29 -9.39
CA ASP A 507 19.23 5.55 -8.04
C ASP A 507 20.76 5.63 -7.99
N ARG A 508 21.24 6.70 -7.38
CA ARG A 508 22.68 6.93 -7.12
C ARG A 508 22.97 7.21 -5.64
N THR A 509 22.01 6.97 -4.76
CA THR A 509 22.13 7.31 -3.32
C THR A 509 22.79 6.20 -2.51
N HIS A 510 22.86 4.98 -3.03
CA HIS A 510 23.44 3.85 -2.33
C HIS A 510 24.95 4.02 -2.14
N GLU A 511 25.49 3.62 -0.97
CA GLU A 511 26.93 3.74 -0.63
C GLU A 511 27.88 3.09 -1.65
N LYS A 512 27.43 2.04 -2.36
CA LYS A 512 28.16 1.35 -3.43
C LYS A 512 27.69 1.72 -4.84
N SER A 513 27.09 2.90 -5.00
CA SER A 513 26.46 3.30 -6.25
C SER A 513 27.41 3.21 -7.46
N GLU A 514 28.66 3.64 -7.33
CA GLU A 514 29.64 3.61 -8.43
C GLU A 514 29.95 2.18 -8.89
N ASP A 515 30.16 1.26 -7.93
CA ASP A 515 30.42 -0.15 -8.22
C ASP A 515 29.22 -0.83 -8.87
N ILE A 516 28.00 -0.54 -8.36
CA ILE A 516 26.74 -1.05 -8.92
C ILE A 516 26.59 -0.62 -10.38
N HIS A 517 26.81 0.66 -10.68
CA HIS A 517 26.71 1.17 -12.05
C HIS A 517 27.83 0.65 -12.95
N LYS A 518 29.00 0.33 -12.39
CA LYS A 518 30.09 -0.34 -13.14
C LYS A 518 29.64 -1.76 -13.55
N VAL A 519 29.15 -2.56 -12.61
CA VAL A 519 28.62 -3.91 -12.88
C VAL A 519 27.46 -3.84 -13.89
N LEU A 520 26.58 -2.87 -13.73
CA LEU A 520 25.45 -2.67 -14.65
C LEU A 520 25.91 -2.42 -16.09
N ARG A 521 26.90 -1.55 -16.30
CA ARG A 521 27.47 -1.29 -17.63
C ARG A 521 28.15 -2.55 -18.24
N GLU A 522 28.83 -3.34 -17.42
CA GLU A 522 29.43 -4.61 -17.86
C GLU A 522 28.34 -5.61 -18.30
N ILE A 523 27.24 -5.72 -17.53
CA ILE A 523 26.09 -6.55 -17.89
C ILE A 523 25.45 -6.07 -19.19
N GLN A 524 25.19 -4.77 -19.34
CA GLN A 524 24.62 -4.20 -20.56
C GLN A 524 25.49 -4.49 -21.80
N LYS A 525 26.82 -4.38 -21.66
CA LYS A 525 27.73 -4.74 -22.74
C LYS A 525 27.63 -6.22 -23.14
N LYS A 526 27.53 -7.13 -22.15
CA LYS A 526 27.35 -8.56 -22.41
C LYS A 526 25.99 -8.83 -23.08
N LEU A 527 24.91 -8.18 -22.62
CA LEU A 527 23.56 -8.30 -23.18
C LEU A 527 23.52 -7.89 -24.66
N ARG A 528 24.07 -6.71 -24.99
CA ARG A 528 24.14 -6.23 -26.37
C ARG A 528 25.00 -7.16 -27.26
N GLY A 529 26.05 -7.73 -26.73
CA GLY A 529 26.87 -8.73 -27.44
C GLY A 529 26.13 -10.02 -27.80
N LEU A 530 25.00 -10.30 -27.13
CA LEU A 530 24.12 -11.43 -27.41
C LEU A 530 22.86 -11.06 -28.20
N GLY A 531 22.79 -9.84 -28.74
CA GLY A 531 21.69 -9.37 -29.57
C GLY A 531 20.46 -8.89 -28.75
N TYR A 532 20.65 -8.59 -27.47
CA TYR A 532 19.59 -7.96 -26.69
C TYR A 532 19.48 -6.48 -27.07
N GLU A 533 18.27 -6.07 -27.41
CA GLU A 533 17.87 -4.68 -27.63
C GLU A 533 16.90 -4.25 -26.54
N GLU A 534 17.14 -3.08 -25.96
CA GLU A 534 16.29 -2.52 -24.92
C GLU A 534 14.90 -2.18 -25.50
N ASP A 535 13.84 -2.69 -24.85
CA ASP A 535 12.48 -2.35 -25.23
C ASP A 535 12.10 -0.94 -24.73
N LYS A 536 12.30 0.04 -25.62
CA LYS A 536 12.00 1.45 -25.36
C LYS A 536 10.50 1.76 -25.33
N SER A 537 9.63 0.82 -25.70
CA SER A 537 8.18 1.01 -25.69
C SER A 537 7.61 1.27 -24.29
N CYS A 538 8.35 0.91 -23.25
CA CYS A 538 7.99 1.19 -21.87
C CYS A 538 8.31 2.63 -21.42
N VAL A 539 9.15 3.38 -22.18
CA VAL A 539 9.44 4.79 -21.94
C VAL A 539 8.43 5.64 -22.72
N LEU A 540 7.41 6.08 -22.04
CA LEU A 540 6.32 6.87 -22.62
C LEU A 540 6.56 8.38 -22.45
N ARG A 541 7.80 8.84 -22.67
CA ARG A 541 8.20 10.24 -22.75
C ARG A 541 8.73 10.54 -24.15
N ASP A 542 8.40 11.73 -24.61
CA ASP A 542 8.98 12.27 -25.85
C ASP A 542 10.37 12.86 -25.51
N VAL A 543 11.36 11.98 -25.47
CA VAL A 543 12.78 12.29 -25.22
C VAL A 543 13.63 11.61 -26.27
N GLU A 544 14.87 12.06 -26.42
CA GLU A 544 15.82 11.48 -27.36
C GLU A 544 16.03 9.98 -27.12
N GLU A 545 16.31 9.22 -28.18
CA GLU A 545 16.45 7.77 -28.13
C GLU A 545 17.54 7.30 -27.15
N GLU A 546 18.63 8.05 -27.02
CA GLU A 546 19.73 7.79 -26.08
C GLU A 546 19.26 7.95 -24.62
N GLU A 547 18.43 8.97 -24.35
CA GLU A 547 17.86 9.20 -23.02
C GLU A 547 16.85 8.12 -22.65
N LYS A 548 16.07 7.61 -23.63
CA LYS A 548 15.20 6.44 -23.44
C LYS A 548 16.00 5.19 -23.06
N GLU A 549 17.14 4.96 -23.74
CA GLU A 549 18.05 3.84 -23.43
C GLU A 549 18.59 3.95 -22.01
N GLU A 550 19.05 5.13 -21.58
CA GLU A 550 19.56 5.34 -20.23
C GLU A 550 18.47 5.10 -19.18
N MET A 551 17.25 5.58 -19.42
CA MET A 551 16.13 5.38 -18.50
C MET A 551 15.76 3.91 -18.36
N VAL A 552 15.70 3.14 -19.44
CA VAL A 552 15.42 1.69 -19.42
C VAL A 552 16.59 0.92 -18.84
N GLY A 553 17.80 1.32 -19.18
CA GLY A 553 19.03 0.68 -18.72
C GLY A 553 19.22 0.70 -17.20
N ALA A 554 18.70 1.72 -16.51
CA ALA A 554 18.83 1.93 -15.06
C ALA A 554 17.54 1.65 -14.28
N HIS A 555 16.66 0.75 -14.76
CA HIS A 555 15.49 0.31 -14.00
C HIS A 555 15.88 -0.32 -12.66
N SER A 556 15.04 -0.13 -11.66
CA SER A 556 15.30 -0.58 -10.28
C SER A 556 15.62 -2.08 -10.17
N GLU A 557 15.00 -2.92 -11.02
CA GLU A 557 15.28 -4.36 -11.09
C GLU A 557 16.70 -4.65 -11.55
N LYS A 558 17.17 -3.96 -12.60
CA LYS A 558 18.53 -4.12 -13.12
C LYS A 558 19.58 -3.64 -12.11
N LEU A 559 19.32 -2.53 -11.39
CA LEU A 559 20.16 -2.06 -10.29
C LEU A 559 20.23 -3.07 -9.13
N ALA A 560 19.08 -3.63 -8.74
CA ALA A 560 18.98 -4.63 -7.68
C ALA A 560 19.76 -5.91 -8.04
N VAL A 561 19.65 -6.39 -9.29
CA VAL A 561 20.40 -7.54 -9.78
C VAL A 561 21.91 -7.23 -9.84
N ALA A 562 22.30 -6.05 -10.33
CA ALA A 562 23.70 -5.63 -10.37
C ALA A 562 24.32 -5.56 -8.96
N PHE A 563 23.59 -5.01 -7.98
CA PHE A 563 24.01 -5.03 -6.59
C PHE A 563 24.18 -6.45 -6.06
N ALA A 564 23.20 -7.33 -6.30
CA ALA A 564 23.26 -8.71 -5.84
C ALA A 564 24.45 -9.47 -6.45
N LEU A 565 24.77 -9.23 -7.73
CA LEU A 565 25.95 -9.80 -8.39
C LEU A 565 27.25 -9.27 -7.79
N LEU A 566 27.28 -7.99 -7.38
CA LEU A 566 28.44 -7.38 -6.77
C LEU A 566 28.78 -7.96 -5.39
N VAL A 567 27.76 -8.26 -4.58
CA VAL A 567 27.95 -8.55 -3.14
C VAL A 567 27.85 -10.03 -2.79
N SER A 568 27.22 -10.85 -3.63
CA SER A 568 26.98 -12.27 -3.31
C SER A 568 27.93 -13.20 -4.07
N SER A 569 28.20 -14.37 -3.49
CA SER A 569 29.09 -15.38 -4.06
C SER A 569 28.56 -15.94 -5.38
N ALA A 570 29.47 -16.33 -6.26
CA ALA A 570 29.14 -16.98 -7.52
C ALA A 570 28.27 -18.24 -7.28
N GLY A 571 27.27 -18.45 -8.15
CA GLY A 571 26.36 -19.60 -8.05
C GLY A 571 25.22 -19.46 -7.01
N SER A 572 25.27 -18.49 -6.10
CA SER A 572 24.16 -18.28 -5.15
C SER A 572 22.90 -17.72 -5.84
N VAL A 573 21.72 -18.08 -5.34
CA VAL A 573 20.44 -17.61 -5.86
C VAL A 573 20.27 -16.11 -5.53
N ILE A 574 19.92 -15.30 -6.53
CA ILE A 574 19.58 -13.89 -6.35
C ILE A 574 18.07 -13.75 -6.15
N ARG A 575 17.65 -13.01 -5.10
CA ARG A 575 16.25 -12.73 -4.83
C ARG A 575 16.00 -11.24 -4.86
N VAL A 576 15.06 -10.82 -5.72
CA VAL A 576 14.65 -9.42 -5.90
C VAL A 576 13.18 -9.28 -5.60
N MET A 577 12.83 -8.30 -4.78
CA MET A 577 11.46 -7.92 -4.49
C MET A 577 11.11 -6.65 -5.28
N LYS A 578 9.93 -6.62 -5.91
CA LYS A 578 9.42 -5.50 -6.70
C LYS A 578 8.01 -5.13 -6.23
N ASN A 579 7.78 -3.83 -5.99
CA ASN A 579 6.45 -3.33 -5.58
C ASN A 579 5.47 -3.11 -6.74
N LEU A 580 5.92 -3.21 -7.97
CA LEU A 580 5.12 -3.13 -9.19
C LEU A 580 5.36 -4.37 -10.03
N ARG A 581 4.57 -4.56 -11.09
CA ARG A 581 4.81 -5.61 -12.07
C ARG A 581 6.13 -5.39 -12.79
N VAL A 582 6.89 -6.47 -13.02
CA VAL A 582 8.13 -6.44 -13.83
C VAL A 582 7.78 -6.03 -15.27
N CYS A 583 8.51 -5.13 -15.88
CA CYS A 583 8.29 -4.74 -17.28
C CYS A 583 8.88 -5.79 -18.24
N GLN A 584 8.43 -5.79 -19.49
CA GLN A 584 8.87 -6.75 -20.52
C GLN A 584 10.39 -6.67 -20.76
N ASP A 585 10.93 -5.47 -20.75
CA ASP A 585 12.35 -5.22 -20.91
C ASP A 585 13.19 -5.83 -19.76
N CYS A 586 12.84 -5.55 -18.49
CA CYS A 586 13.53 -6.15 -17.36
C CYS A 586 13.39 -7.68 -17.33
N HIS A 587 12.22 -8.21 -17.70
CA HIS A 587 11.98 -9.65 -17.78
C HIS A 587 12.90 -10.29 -18.82
N ALA A 588 13.01 -9.74 -20.04
CA ALA A 588 13.88 -10.22 -21.09
C ALA A 588 15.37 -10.11 -20.70
N ALA A 589 15.77 -8.96 -20.12
CA ALA A 589 17.13 -8.76 -19.65
C ALA A 589 17.53 -9.79 -18.58
N ILE A 590 16.69 -10.01 -17.56
CA ILE A 590 16.98 -10.91 -16.44
C ILE A 590 17.07 -12.37 -16.93
N LYS A 591 16.27 -12.79 -17.91
CA LYS A 591 16.41 -14.12 -18.57
C LYS A 591 17.83 -14.31 -19.10
N ILE A 592 18.33 -13.34 -19.86
CA ILE A 592 19.66 -13.43 -20.46
C ILE A 592 20.74 -13.33 -19.37
N ILE A 593 20.58 -12.46 -18.37
CA ILE A 593 21.52 -12.34 -17.23
C ILE A 593 21.62 -13.68 -16.49
N SER A 594 20.51 -14.38 -16.25
CA SER A 594 20.53 -15.69 -15.58
C SER A 594 21.39 -16.70 -16.32
N LYS A 595 21.38 -16.67 -17.67
CA LYS A 595 22.19 -17.54 -18.53
C LYS A 595 23.66 -17.13 -18.53
N ILE A 596 23.95 -15.82 -18.66
CA ILE A 596 25.32 -15.29 -18.74
C ILE A 596 26.09 -15.55 -17.43
N GLU A 597 25.43 -15.28 -16.32
CA GLU A 597 26.05 -15.38 -14.99
C GLU A 597 25.92 -16.80 -14.39
N GLY A 598 25.21 -17.72 -15.07
CA GLY A 598 24.98 -19.09 -14.61
C GLY A 598 24.27 -19.15 -13.25
N ARG A 599 23.35 -18.20 -13.00
CA ARG A 599 22.71 -18.03 -11.70
C ARG A 599 21.19 -18.06 -11.81
N GLU A 600 20.59 -18.68 -10.82
CA GLU A 600 19.14 -18.57 -10.64
C GLU A 600 18.81 -17.20 -10.04
N ILE A 601 17.85 -16.49 -10.70
CA ILE A 601 17.37 -15.18 -10.26
C ILE A 601 15.87 -15.30 -10.04
N ILE A 602 15.41 -15.05 -8.81
CA ILE A 602 14.02 -15.07 -8.43
C ILE A 602 13.55 -13.64 -8.23
N VAL A 603 12.60 -13.20 -9.03
CA VAL A 603 11.97 -11.87 -8.90
C VAL A 603 10.53 -12.06 -8.45
N ARG A 604 10.17 -11.49 -7.30
CA ARG A 604 8.78 -11.39 -6.86
C ARG A 604 8.26 -10.01 -7.21
N ASP A 605 7.24 -9.95 -8.02
CA ASP A 605 6.47 -8.73 -8.23
C ASP A 605 5.16 -8.73 -7.40
N ASN A 606 4.29 -7.75 -7.60
CA ASN A 606 3.04 -7.67 -6.84
C ASN A 606 2.01 -8.76 -7.21
N ASN A 607 2.24 -9.53 -8.29
CA ASN A 607 1.31 -10.54 -8.77
C ASN A 607 1.82 -11.97 -8.56
N ARG A 608 3.14 -12.22 -8.85
CA ARG A 608 3.69 -13.56 -8.87
C ARG A 608 5.22 -13.57 -8.73
N PHE A 609 5.77 -14.77 -8.68
CA PHE A 609 7.21 -15.01 -8.81
C PHE A 609 7.61 -15.32 -10.26
N HIS A 610 8.78 -14.85 -10.63
CA HIS A 610 9.48 -15.14 -11.87
C HIS A 610 10.82 -15.79 -11.51
N CYS A 611 10.96 -17.10 -11.74
CA CYS A 611 12.20 -17.83 -11.51
C CYS A 611 12.95 -17.94 -12.83
N PHE A 612 14.03 -17.19 -12.96
CA PHE A 612 14.90 -17.17 -14.14
C PHE A 612 16.08 -18.10 -13.93
N LYS A 613 16.24 -19.08 -14.82
CA LYS A 613 17.35 -20.02 -14.80
C LYS A 613 17.71 -20.42 -16.22
N ASP A 614 19.00 -20.47 -16.54
CA ASP A 614 19.52 -20.90 -17.85
C ASP A 614 18.89 -20.20 -19.06
N GLY A 615 18.46 -18.94 -18.89
CA GLY A 615 17.84 -18.13 -19.95
C GLY A 615 16.35 -18.35 -20.14
N VAL A 616 15.70 -19.14 -19.29
CA VAL A 616 14.24 -19.35 -19.29
C VAL A 616 13.61 -18.81 -18.01
N CYS A 617 12.31 -18.50 -18.07
CA CYS A 617 11.54 -18.10 -16.90
C CYS A 617 10.44 -19.12 -16.62
N SER A 618 10.17 -19.36 -15.32
CA SER A 618 9.09 -20.24 -14.87
C SER A 618 7.70 -19.83 -15.38
N CYS A 619 7.51 -18.58 -15.78
CA CYS A 619 6.25 -18.08 -16.34
C CYS A 619 6.05 -18.45 -17.83
N SER A 620 7.05 -19.03 -18.51
CA SER A 620 7.01 -19.34 -19.95
C SER A 620 6.58 -18.15 -20.81
N ASP A 621 6.94 -16.95 -20.40
CA ASP A 621 6.53 -15.65 -20.99
C ASP A 621 4.99 -15.41 -20.98
N TYR A 622 4.26 -16.17 -20.19
CA TYR A 622 2.81 -16.06 -19.97
C TYR A 622 2.52 -15.28 -18.68
N TRP A 623 2.55 -13.92 -18.76
CA TRP A 623 2.42 -13.08 -17.56
C TRP A 623 1.90 -11.66 -17.86
#